data_567d5fda9323418fe3d82980d91b7c8d
#
_entry.id   567d5fda9323418fe3d82980d91b7c8d
#
_cell.length_a   1.000
_cell.length_b   1.000
_cell.length_c   1.000
_cell.angle_alpha   90.00
_cell.angle_beta   90.00
_cell.angle_gamma   90.00
#
_symmetry.space_group_name_H-M   'P 1'
#
loop_
_entity.id
_entity.type
_entity.pdbx_description
1 polymer ?
#
loop_
_entity_poly.entity_id
_entity_poly.type
_entity_poly.pdbx_seq_one_letter_code
_entity_poly.pdbx_strand_id
1 'polypeptide(L)'
;MWEAINSFLSTVDDLVWGVPLMVLIIAGGILLSVRLGFLQLRRLPLALKWMFKNEEEGDGEISSFAALCTALSATIGTGNIVGVATAVCAGGPGALFWMIVAAFFGMATKFSEGLLAVKYRVVAEDGHSLGGPFYYIEKGMGSKWKWLAKIFAFFGVCVGLFGIGTFSQVNGISSAVQNFFDPNKSNCVNIPFLGEYSWAVVISSLILAACVAAILIGGLKRIATVSQIIVPFMAVIYLIFSVALVLLNITEIPAAIVTVVKGAFNPSAVTGGVVGTIIVAMQKGVARGIFSNEAGLGSAPIAAAAAQTKEPVRQGLVSMTGTFIDTIVICTMTGLSIVLTGAWQVEGLEGVQVTTYAFQHGLPIPGQISAFVLMICLVFFAFTTILGWDYYSERCLEYLTNGHKKTILTYRWLYILAVFIGPYMTVSAVWTIADIFNGLMAIPNMIALFALSGVIVKETKVFFAAEKHKM
;
A
#
# COMPACT_ATOMS: atom_id res chain seq x y z
N MET A 1 -14.77 -16.71 23.32
CA MET A 1 -14.57 -15.26 23.31
C MET A 1 -13.81 -14.80 22.05
N TRP A 2 -12.62 -15.34 21.73
CA TRP A 2 -11.86 -14.97 20.53
C TRP A 2 -12.58 -15.29 19.23
N GLU A 3 -13.28 -16.42 19.13
CA GLU A 3 -14.09 -16.78 17.96
C GLU A 3 -15.24 -15.77 17.72
N ALA A 4 -15.90 -15.33 18.79
CA ALA A 4 -16.95 -14.33 18.67
C ALA A 4 -16.38 -12.95 18.22
N ILE A 5 -15.21 -12.58 18.70
CA ILE A 5 -14.52 -11.34 18.27
C ILE A 5 -14.13 -11.45 16.80
N ASN A 6 -13.52 -12.55 16.38
CA ASN A 6 -13.14 -12.76 14.98
C ASN A 6 -14.36 -12.78 14.05
N SER A 7 -15.45 -13.43 14.45
CA SER A 7 -16.70 -13.45 13.68
C SER A 7 -17.30 -12.04 13.57
N PHE A 8 -17.28 -11.26 14.63
CA PHE A 8 -17.73 -9.87 14.61
C PHE A 8 -16.86 -9.01 13.69
N LEU A 9 -15.55 -9.10 13.81
CA LEU A 9 -14.60 -8.36 12.96
C LEU A 9 -14.77 -8.74 11.48
N SER A 10 -14.94 -10.03 11.16
CA SER A 10 -15.20 -10.48 9.80
C SER A 10 -16.51 -9.91 9.25
N THR A 11 -17.57 -9.88 10.06
CA THR A 11 -18.85 -9.28 9.65
C THR A 11 -18.73 -7.79 9.35
N VAL A 12 -17.96 -7.06 10.17
CA VAL A 12 -17.70 -5.64 9.96
C VAL A 12 -16.83 -5.42 8.71
N ASP A 13 -15.83 -6.24 8.47
CA ASP A 13 -14.99 -6.20 7.29
C ASP A 13 -15.78 -6.45 6.01
N ASP A 14 -16.63 -7.48 6.00
CA ASP A 14 -17.50 -7.79 4.87
C ASP A 14 -18.50 -6.65 4.58
N LEU A 15 -18.93 -5.92 5.59
CA LEU A 15 -19.79 -4.73 5.43
C LEU A 15 -19.00 -3.55 4.85
N VAL A 16 -17.80 -3.30 5.35
CA VAL A 16 -16.94 -2.17 4.95
C VAL A 16 -16.41 -2.39 3.53
N TRP A 17 -15.80 -3.56 3.27
CA TRP A 17 -15.29 -3.94 1.95
C TRP A 17 -16.33 -4.62 1.05
N GLY A 18 -17.58 -4.43 1.36
CA GLY A 18 -18.68 -4.88 0.53
C GLY A 18 -18.75 -4.19 -0.84
N VAL A 19 -19.69 -4.64 -1.66
CA VAL A 19 -19.92 -4.09 -3.01
C VAL A 19 -19.99 -2.55 -3.05
N PRO A 20 -20.62 -1.85 -2.06
CA PRO A 20 -20.73 -0.39 -2.12
C PRO A 20 -19.39 0.34 -2.13
N LEU A 21 -18.43 -0.04 -1.28
CA LEU A 21 -17.13 0.62 -1.24
C LEU A 21 -16.29 0.31 -2.48
N MET A 22 -16.31 -0.94 -2.95
CA MET A 22 -15.63 -1.31 -4.19
C MET A 22 -16.17 -0.52 -5.38
N VAL A 23 -17.49 -0.41 -5.50
CA VAL A 23 -18.14 0.40 -6.56
C VAL A 23 -17.73 1.86 -6.42
N LEU A 24 -17.72 2.41 -5.21
CA LEU A 24 -17.33 3.80 -4.97
C LEU A 24 -15.89 4.07 -5.46
N ILE A 25 -14.94 3.21 -5.12
CA ILE A 25 -13.52 3.40 -5.48
C ILE A 25 -13.30 3.18 -6.98
N ILE A 26 -13.83 2.10 -7.55
CA ILE A 26 -13.67 1.81 -8.98
C ILE A 26 -14.40 2.86 -9.83
N ALA A 27 -15.65 3.18 -9.50
CA ALA A 27 -16.41 4.19 -10.20
C ALA A 27 -15.74 5.58 -10.13
N GLY A 28 -15.16 5.92 -8.98
CA GLY A 28 -14.36 7.14 -8.81
C GLY A 28 -13.14 7.16 -9.73
N GLY A 29 -12.39 6.06 -9.76
CA GLY A 29 -11.25 5.89 -10.66
C GLY A 29 -11.63 5.98 -12.14
N ILE A 30 -12.73 5.34 -12.53
CA ILE A 30 -13.29 5.42 -13.89
C ILE A 30 -13.72 6.85 -14.22
N LEU A 31 -14.49 7.49 -13.33
CA LEU A 31 -14.94 8.86 -13.52
C LEU A 31 -13.76 9.81 -13.73
N LEU A 32 -12.75 9.74 -12.88
CA LEU A 32 -11.55 10.56 -12.99
C LEU A 32 -10.78 10.25 -14.27
N SER A 33 -10.62 8.97 -14.64
CA SER A 33 -9.96 8.56 -15.88
C SER A 33 -10.66 9.15 -17.11
N VAL A 34 -11.99 9.07 -17.18
CA VAL A 34 -12.78 9.61 -18.28
C VAL A 34 -12.69 11.12 -18.32
N ARG A 35 -12.91 11.82 -17.19
CA ARG A 35 -12.86 13.29 -17.11
C ARG A 35 -11.48 13.87 -17.41
N LEU A 36 -10.41 13.13 -17.11
CA LEU A 36 -9.03 13.48 -17.43
C LEU A 36 -8.60 12.98 -18.82
N GLY A 37 -9.49 12.30 -19.57
CA GLY A 37 -9.24 11.75 -20.89
C GLY A 37 -8.15 10.68 -20.89
N PHE A 38 -8.20 9.74 -19.95
CA PHE A 38 -7.22 8.66 -19.76
C PHE A 38 -5.78 9.18 -19.67
N LEU A 39 -5.58 10.19 -18.82
CA LEU A 39 -4.28 10.84 -18.58
C LEU A 39 -3.19 9.82 -18.22
N GLN A 40 -3.53 8.79 -17.46
CA GLN A 40 -2.63 7.71 -17.07
C GLN A 40 -2.01 6.96 -18.25
N LEU A 41 -2.68 6.89 -19.41
CA LEU A 41 -2.09 6.33 -20.63
C LEU A 41 -1.26 7.36 -21.38
N ARG A 42 -1.84 8.55 -21.59
CA ARG A 42 -1.25 9.57 -22.46
C ARG A 42 -0.04 10.27 -21.85
N ARG A 43 0.05 10.33 -20.52
CA ARG A 43 1.08 11.08 -19.81
C ARG A 43 1.98 10.25 -18.93
N LEU A 44 1.84 8.92 -18.95
CA LEU A 44 2.72 8.02 -18.20
C LEU A 44 4.21 8.22 -18.54
N PRO A 45 4.63 8.33 -19.83
CA PRO A 45 6.04 8.58 -20.12
C PRO A 45 6.57 9.89 -19.54
N LEU A 46 5.73 10.94 -19.54
CA LEU A 46 6.06 12.23 -18.92
C LEU A 46 6.16 12.11 -17.40
N ALA A 47 5.24 11.38 -16.78
CA ALA A 47 5.22 11.13 -15.34
C ALA A 47 6.50 10.39 -14.89
N LEU A 48 6.89 9.34 -15.60
CA LEU A 48 8.13 8.60 -15.36
C LEU A 48 9.39 9.47 -15.53
N LYS A 49 9.41 10.36 -16.52
CA LYS A 49 10.49 11.32 -16.70
C LYS A 49 10.58 12.30 -15.53
N TRP A 50 9.43 12.81 -15.06
CA TRP A 50 9.40 13.79 -13.98
C TRP A 50 9.64 13.19 -12.59
N MET A 51 9.46 11.90 -12.45
CA MET A 51 9.82 11.18 -11.23
C MET A 51 11.30 11.41 -10.84
N PHE A 52 12.20 11.44 -11.82
CA PHE A 52 13.63 11.65 -11.60
C PHE A 52 14.09 13.11 -11.76
N LYS A 53 13.22 14.01 -12.21
CA LYS A 53 13.56 15.42 -12.39
C LYS A 53 12.97 16.26 -11.26
N ASN A 54 13.79 16.57 -10.27
CA ASN A 54 13.38 17.46 -9.17
C ASN A 54 13.18 18.90 -9.66
N GLU A 55 12.35 19.65 -8.95
CA GLU A 55 12.27 21.11 -9.04
C GLU A 55 13.16 21.73 -7.95
N GLU A 56 13.81 22.83 -8.29
CA GLU A 56 14.65 23.57 -7.33
C GLU A 56 13.84 24.63 -6.58
N GLU A 57 12.67 24.99 -7.10
CA GLU A 57 11.81 26.03 -6.55
C GLU A 57 10.45 25.50 -6.10
N GLY A 58 9.92 26.01 -5.01
CA GLY A 58 8.59 25.71 -4.48
C GLY A 58 8.60 25.48 -2.99
N ASP A 59 7.43 25.62 -2.38
CA ASP A 59 7.22 25.25 -0.99
C ASP A 59 7.27 23.73 -0.88
N GLY A 60 7.89 23.22 0.17
CA GLY A 60 8.04 21.79 0.42
C GLY A 60 9.35 21.50 1.14
N GLU A 61 9.40 20.38 1.85
CA GLU A 61 10.53 20.03 2.72
C GLU A 61 11.50 19.05 2.07
N ILE A 62 11.02 18.31 1.06
CA ILE A 62 11.73 17.22 0.41
C ILE A 62 11.51 17.26 -1.10
N SER A 63 12.45 16.72 -1.88
CA SER A 63 12.29 16.66 -3.34
C SER A 63 11.06 15.84 -3.75
N SER A 64 10.55 16.05 -4.98
CA SER A 64 9.43 15.25 -5.52
C SER A 64 9.75 13.75 -5.55
N PHE A 65 11.02 13.39 -5.85
CA PHE A 65 11.47 12.00 -5.80
C PHE A 65 11.46 11.45 -4.36
N ALA A 66 11.90 12.25 -3.38
CA ALA A 66 11.86 11.87 -1.97
C ALA A 66 10.44 11.67 -1.46
N ALA A 67 9.51 12.57 -1.85
CA ALA A 67 8.10 12.45 -1.53
C ALA A 67 7.48 11.19 -2.16
N LEU A 68 7.85 10.86 -3.41
CA LEU A 68 7.44 9.62 -4.06
C LEU A 68 8.02 8.40 -3.34
N CYS A 69 9.30 8.39 -3.00
CA CYS A 69 9.91 7.29 -2.25
C CYS A 69 9.28 7.12 -0.86
N THR A 70 8.91 8.23 -0.19
CA THR A 70 8.18 8.18 1.08
C THR A 70 6.76 7.60 0.87
N ALA A 71 6.09 7.96 -0.21
CA ALA A 71 4.79 7.36 -0.55
C ALA A 71 4.94 5.87 -0.93
N LEU A 72 5.95 5.51 -1.72
CA LEU A 72 6.25 4.12 -2.07
C LEU A 72 6.71 3.30 -0.86
N SER A 73 7.39 3.90 0.11
CA SER A 73 7.74 3.19 1.34
C SER A 73 6.50 2.76 2.13
N ALA A 74 5.45 3.56 2.12
CA ALA A 74 4.19 3.22 2.76
C ALA A 74 3.38 2.17 1.97
N THR A 75 3.50 2.14 0.64
CA THR A 75 2.70 1.28 -0.23
C THR A 75 3.37 -0.06 -0.55
N ILE A 76 4.68 -0.06 -0.87
CA ILE A 76 5.41 -1.31 -1.16
C ILE A 76 5.73 -2.02 0.16
N GLY A 77 4.86 -2.94 0.54
CA GLY A 77 4.91 -3.65 1.81
C GLY A 77 4.54 -5.12 1.69
N THR A 78 3.98 -5.67 2.77
CA THR A 78 3.44 -7.04 2.77
C THR A 78 2.35 -7.24 1.72
N GLY A 79 1.63 -6.18 1.32
CA GLY A 79 0.60 -6.20 0.30
C GLY A 79 1.09 -6.78 -1.03
N ASN A 80 2.29 -6.41 -1.47
CA ASN A 80 2.86 -6.82 -2.75
C ASN A 80 3.29 -8.29 -2.81
N ILE A 81 3.54 -8.92 -1.68
CA ILE A 81 4.01 -10.31 -1.59
C ILE A 81 2.91 -11.18 -0.98
N VAL A 82 2.55 -10.92 0.27
CA VAL A 82 1.56 -11.68 1.03
C VAL A 82 0.15 -11.37 0.56
N GLY A 83 -0.17 -10.09 0.32
CA GLY A 83 -1.48 -9.66 -0.13
C GLY A 83 -1.86 -10.21 -1.50
N VAL A 84 -0.92 -10.21 -2.46
CA VAL A 84 -1.13 -10.82 -3.79
C VAL A 84 -1.36 -12.33 -3.67
N ALA A 85 -0.52 -13.02 -2.88
CA ALA A 85 -0.68 -14.45 -2.63
C ALA A 85 -2.08 -14.77 -2.04
N THR A 86 -2.49 -14.02 -1.02
CA THR A 86 -3.80 -14.16 -0.39
C THR A 86 -4.94 -13.91 -1.39
N ALA A 87 -4.80 -12.88 -2.25
CA ALA A 87 -5.81 -12.59 -3.28
C ALA A 87 -5.97 -13.74 -4.28
N VAL A 88 -4.83 -14.27 -4.77
CA VAL A 88 -4.84 -15.36 -5.77
C VAL A 88 -5.32 -16.67 -5.15
N CYS A 89 -4.95 -17.00 -3.92
CA CYS A 89 -5.45 -18.20 -3.24
C CYS A 89 -6.95 -18.12 -2.92
N ALA A 90 -7.45 -16.96 -2.45
CA ALA A 90 -8.85 -16.81 -2.06
C ALA A 90 -9.80 -16.52 -3.23
N GLY A 91 -9.34 -15.79 -4.25
CA GLY A 91 -10.14 -15.37 -5.40
C GLY A 91 -9.80 -16.10 -6.70
N GLY A 92 -8.86 -17.06 -6.66
CA GLY A 92 -8.31 -17.70 -7.85
C GLY A 92 -7.39 -16.75 -8.65
N PRO A 93 -6.77 -17.24 -9.73
CA PRO A 93 -5.88 -16.45 -10.60
C PRO A 93 -6.54 -15.18 -11.17
N GLY A 94 -7.88 -15.18 -11.31
CA GLY A 94 -8.66 -14.03 -11.78
C GLY A 94 -8.59 -12.81 -10.86
N ALA A 95 -8.26 -12.99 -9.59
CA ALA A 95 -8.03 -11.88 -8.67
C ALA A 95 -6.89 -10.96 -9.15
N LEU A 96 -5.84 -11.52 -9.77
CA LEU A 96 -4.76 -10.74 -10.36
C LEU A 96 -5.24 -9.82 -11.49
N PHE A 97 -6.15 -10.30 -12.34
CA PHE A 97 -6.76 -9.47 -13.40
C PHE A 97 -7.47 -8.24 -12.79
N TRP A 98 -8.33 -8.47 -11.81
CA TRP A 98 -9.09 -7.39 -11.18
C TRP A 98 -8.21 -6.43 -10.36
N MET A 99 -7.12 -6.92 -9.79
CA MET A 99 -6.09 -6.09 -9.15
C MET A 99 -5.45 -5.13 -10.14
N ILE A 100 -5.07 -5.60 -11.33
CA ILE A 100 -4.49 -4.77 -12.41
C ILE A 100 -5.52 -3.74 -12.91
N VAL A 101 -6.78 -4.15 -13.11
CA VAL A 101 -7.85 -3.24 -13.54
C VAL A 101 -8.09 -2.15 -12.50
N ALA A 102 -8.16 -2.50 -11.22
CA ALA A 102 -8.30 -1.52 -10.13
C ALA A 102 -7.12 -0.54 -10.09
N ALA A 103 -5.90 -1.02 -10.23
CA ALA A 103 -4.71 -0.19 -10.26
C ALA A 103 -4.69 0.75 -11.48
N PHE A 104 -5.09 0.29 -12.64
CA PHE A 104 -5.18 1.12 -13.84
C PHE A 104 -6.06 2.34 -13.64
N PHE A 105 -7.26 2.16 -13.08
CA PHE A 105 -8.14 3.29 -12.73
C PHE A 105 -7.65 4.04 -11.50
N GLY A 106 -7.03 3.34 -10.55
CA GLY A 106 -6.39 3.91 -9.36
C GLY A 106 -5.26 4.89 -9.68
N MET A 107 -4.59 4.76 -10.82
CA MET A 107 -3.57 5.73 -11.26
C MET A 107 -4.17 7.14 -11.44
N ALA A 108 -5.37 7.26 -12.01
CA ALA A 108 -6.05 8.56 -12.15
C ALA A 108 -6.52 9.10 -10.80
N THR A 109 -6.91 8.23 -9.88
CA THR A 109 -7.23 8.58 -8.50
C THR A 109 -5.99 9.13 -7.79
N LYS A 110 -4.86 8.43 -7.86
CA LYS A 110 -3.58 8.84 -7.25
C LYS A 110 -3.04 10.16 -7.82
N PHE A 111 -3.21 10.37 -9.14
CA PHE A 111 -2.94 11.66 -9.77
C PHE A 111 -3.75 12.78 -9.11
N SER A 112 -5.04 12.55 -8.96
CA SER A 112 -5.98 13.53 -8.40
C SER A 112 -5.67 13.86 -6.94
N GLU A 113 -5.35 12.84 -6.14
CA GLU A 113 -4.93 12.95 -4.75
C GLU A 113 -3.65 13.79 -4.61
N GLY A 114 -2.62 13.49 -5.40
CA GLY A 114 -1.35 14.21 -5.38
C GLY A 114 -1.49 15.67 -5.81
N LEU A 115 -2.33 15.94 -6.83
CA LEU A 115 -2.65 17.30 -7.28
C LEU A 115 -3.32 18.09 -6.16
N LEU A 116 -4.38 17.54 -5.54
CA LEU A 116 -5.12 18.22 -4.48
C LEU A 116 -4.27 18.44 -3.23
N ALA A 117 -3.37 17.51 -2.92
CA ALA A 117 -2.47 17.63 -1.78
C ALA A 117 -1.58 18.86 -1.87
N VAL A 118 -0.96 19.09 -3.02
CA VAL A 118 -0.13 20.29 -3.25
C VAL A 118 -0.97 21.56 -3.37
N LYS A 119 -2.11 21.48 -4.06
CA LYS A 119 -2.97 22.67 -4.25
C LYS A 119 -3.53 23.24 -2.94
N TYR A 120 -3.87 22.39 -1.98
CA TYR A 120 -4.52 22.80 -0.73
C TYR A 120 -3.61 22.66 0.51
N ARG A 121 -2.30 22.42 0.32
CA ARG A 121 -1.37 22.36 1.44
C ARG A 121 -1.27 23.68 2.19
N VAL A 122 -0.79 23.59 3.41
CA VAL A 122 -0.49 24.70 4.31
C VAL A 122 0.96 24.60 4.70
N VAL A 123 1.64 25.73 4.77
CA VAL A 123 2.97 25.81 5.38
C VAL A 123 2.76 26.26 6.82
N ALA A 124 3.26 25.47 7.77
CA ALA A 124 3.22 25.78 9.20
C ALA A 124 4.24 26.87 9.55
N GLU A 125 4.15 27.44 10.76
CA GLU A 125 5.04 28.51 11.22
C GLU A 125 6.52 28.12 11.24
N ASP A 126 6.81 26.85 11.44
CA ASP A 126 8.16 26.28 11.44
C ASP A 126 8.66 25.89 10.03
N GLY A 127 7.87 26.18 8.98
CA GLY A 127 8.18 25.95 7.57
C GLY A 127 7.87 24.54 7.06
N HIS A 128 7.33 23.62 7.88
CA HIS A 128 6.95 22.32 7.37
C HIS A 128 5.62 22.35 6.63
N SER A 129 5.51 21.50 5.58
CA SER A 129 4.34 21.44 4.72
C SER A 129 3.31 20.45 5.24
N LEU A 130 2.09 20.93 5.44
CA LEU A 130 0.95 20.16 5.90
C LEU A 130 -0.07 20.02 4.78
N GLY A 131 -0.44 18.81 4.41
CA GLY A 131 -1.44 18.55 3.37
C GLY A 131 -1.99 17.13 3.45
N GLY A 132 -2.89 16.84 2.54
CA GLY A 132 -3.57 15.56 2.48
C GLY A 132 -5.09 15.74 2.50
N PRO A 133 -5.86 14.64 2.61
CA PRO A 133 -7.32 14.69 2.52
C PRO A 133 -7.99 15.63 3.51
N PHE A 134 -7.53 15.67 4.74
CA PHE A 134 -8.11 16.55 5.75
C PHE A 134 -8.00 18.04 5.37
N TYR A 135 -6.93 18.45 4.66
CA TYR A 135 -6.81 19.83 4.20
C TYR A 135 -7.62 20.10 2.92
N TYR A 136 -7.62 19.22 1.93
CA TYR A 136 -8.43 19.49 0.74
C TYR A 136 -9.92 19.26 0.98
N ILE A 137 -10.34 18.47 1.97
CA ILE A 137 -11.72 18.42 2.45
C ILE A 137 -12.09 19.76 3.10
N GLU A 138 -11.30 20.23 4.09
CA GLU A 138 -11.63 21.45 4.84
C GLU A 138 -11.55 22.71 3.97
N LYS A 139 -10.49 22.85 3.14
CA LYS A 139 -10.25 24.04 2.32
C LYS A 139 -10.87 23.98 0.94
N GLY A 140 -10.85 22.82 0.31
CA GLY A 140 -11.36 22.63 -1.04
C GLY A 140 -12.89 22.52 -1.10
N MET A 141 -13.49 21.77 -0.17
CA MET A 141 -14.95 21.64 -0.05
C MET A 141 -15.57 22.73 0.84
N GLY A 142 -14.75 23.37 1.67
CA GLY A 142 -15.15 24.45 2.57
C GLY A 142 -15.27 24.00 4.03
N SER A 143 -15.25 24.99 4.95
CA SER A 143 -15.20 24.79 6.40
C SER A 143 -16.37 23.97 6.98
N LYS A 144 -17.50 23.92 6.29
CA LYS A 144 -18.67 23.09 6.67
C LYS A 144 -18.35 21.61 6.67
N TRP A 145 -17.31 21.17 5.93
CA TRP A 145 -16.90 19.78 5.79
C TRP A 145 -15.76 19.39 6.75
N LYS A 146 -15.40 20.27 7.68
CA LYS A 146 -14.34 20.01 8.67
C LYS A 146 -14.57 18.73 9.50
N TRP A 147 -15.83 18.40 9.77
CA TRP A 147 -16.19 17.15 10.45
C TRP A 147 -15.73 15.91 9.65
N LEU A 148 -15.90 15.92 8.31
CA LEU A 148 -15.46 14.84 7.44
C LEU A 148 -13.92 14.72 7.41
N ALA A 149 -13.24 15.88 7.40
CA ALA A 149 -11.78 15.93 7.51
C ALA A 149 -11.27 15.30 8.81
N LYS A 150 -11.94 15.56 9.94
CA LYS A 150 -11.62 14.96 11.25
C LYS A 150 -11.88 13.45 11.27
N ILE A 151 -12.96 12.98 10.65
CA ILE A 151 -13.24 11.53 10.50
C ILE A 151 -12.12 10.85 9.71
N PHE A 152 -11.70 11.44 8.57
CA PHE A 152 -10.57 10.92 7.81
C PHE A 152 -9.31 10.83 8.69
N ALA A 153 -8.96 11.93 9.36
CA ALA A 153 -7.74 11.98 10.17
C ALA A 153 -7.80 10.99 11.34
N PHE A 154 -8.96 10.79 11.96
CA PHE A 154 -9.14 9.78 13.02
C PHE A 154 -8.86 8.36 12.48
N PHE A 155 -9.46 7.99 11.36
CA PHE A 155 -9.18 6.68 10.75
C PHE A 155 -7.72 6.57 10.31
N GLY A 156 -7.10 7.63 9.80
CA GLY A 156 -5.67 7.63 9.47
C GLY A 156 -4.76 7.32 10.66
N VAL A 157 -5.08 7.84 11.85
CA VAL A 157 -4.39 7.49 13.10
C VAL A 157 -4.60 6.01 13.45
N CYS A 158 -5.82 5.49 13.32
CA CYS A 158 -6.13 4.10 13.60
C CYS A 158 -5.43 3.13 12.62
N VAL A 159 -5.41 3.46 11.32
CA VAL A 159 -4.71 2.66 10.29
C VAL A 159 -3.21 2.59 10.58
N GLY A 160 -2.59 3.69 10.97
CA GLY A 160 -1.19 3.69 11.36
C GLY A 160 -0.94 2.79 12.56
N LEU A 161 -1.71 2.97 13.63
CA LEU A 161 -1.44 2.31 14.92
C LEU A 161 -1.87 0.83 14.97
N PHE A 162 -2.98 0.47 14.34
CA PHE A 162 -3.59 -0.87 14.46
C PHE A 162 -3.76 -1.59 13.12
N GLY A 163 -3.44 -0.93 12.01
CA GLY A 163 -3.70 -1.44 10.68
C GLY A 163 -2.45 -1.75 9.88
N ILE A 164 -2.48 -1.27 8.63
CA ILE A 164 -1.42 -1.47 7.64
C ILE A 164 -0.08 -0.87 8.06
N GLY A 165 -0.09 0.15 8.93
CA GLY A 165 1.13 0.82 9.38
C GLY A 165 1.98 0.01 10.35
N THR A 166 1.38 -0.87 11.14
CA THR A 166 2.10 -1.62 12.19
C THR A 166 1.83 -3.11 12.11
N PHE A 167 0.68 -3.56 12.61
CA PHE A 167 0.42 -4.97 12.90
C PHE A 167 0.58 -5.89 11.69
N SER A 168 0.02 -5.53 10.54
CA SER A 168 0.11 -6.37 9.34
C SER A 168 1.55 -6.49 8.82
N GLN A 169 2.32 -5.41 8.87
CA GLN A 169 3.71 -5.41 8.41
C GLN A 169 4.61 -6.19 9.35
N VAL A 170 4.49 -5.94 10.64
CA VAL A 170 5.33 -6.61 11.64
C VAL A 170 5.02 -8.10 11.71
N ASN A 171 3.74 -8.47 11.60
CA ASN A 171 3.32 -9.87 11.49
C ASN A 171 3.88 -10.54 10.24
N GLY A 172 3.86 -9.85 9.09
CA GLY A 172 4.47 -10.34 7.86
C GLY A 172 5.98 -10.58 7.99
N ILE A 173 6.71 -9.63 8.60
CA ILE A 173 8.15 -9.78 8.89
C ILE A 173 8.40 -10.99 9.78
N SER A 174 7.70 -11.07 10.91
CA SER A 174 7.88 -12.13 11.89
C SER A 174 7.57 -13.50 11.31
N SER A 175 6.50 -13.62 10.52
CA SER A 175 6.16 -14.87 9.83
C SER A 175 7.23 -15.27 8.82
N ALA A 176 7.76 -14.33 8.04
CA ALA A 176 8.81 -14.62 7.07
C ALA A 176 10.12 -15.06 7.75
N VAL A 177 10.52 -14.36 8.82
CA VAL A 177 11.71 -14.70 9.61
C VAL A 177 11.54 -16.07 10.29
N GLN A 178 10.37 -16.34 10.88
CA GLN A 178 10.07 -17.64 11.47
C GLN A 178 10.10 -18.76 10.44
N ASN A 179 9.45 -18.59 9.30
CA ASN A 179 9.43 -19.60 8.24
C ASN A 179 10.83 -19.93 7.71
N PHE A 180 11.76 -18.97 7.74
CA PHE A 180 13.12 -19.19 7.29
C PHE A 180 14.03 -19.81 8.37
N PHE A 181 14.01 -19.27 9.59
CA PHE A 181 14.96 -19.68 10.65
C PHE A 181 14.44 -20.79 11.56
N ASP A 182 13.11 -20.91 11.72
CA ASP A 182 12.49 -21.92 12.61
C ASP A 182 11.13 -22.39 12.05
N PRO A 183 11.11 -23.02 10.85
CA PRO A 183 9.89 -23.45 10.18
C PRO A 183 9.06 -24.44 11.00
N ASN A 184 9.70 -25.24 11.84
CA ASN A 184 9.06 -26.28 12.65
C ASN A 184 8.69 -25.81 14.06
N LYS A 185 8.94 -24.53 14.40
CA LYS A 185 8.74 -23.98 15.76
C LYS A 185 9.42 -24.82 16.85
N SER A 186 10.65 -25.24 16.56
CA SER A 186 11.42 -26.13 17.45
C SER A 186 12.07 -25.38 18.62
N ASN A 187 12.29 -24.06 18.47
CA ASN A 187 12.93 -23.21 19.47
C ASN A 187 11.95 -22.15 19.97
N CYS A 188 11.05 -22.53 20.88
CA CYS A 188 10.02 -21.66 21.41
C CYS A 188 10.31 -21.19 22.84
N VAL A 189 9.72 -20.06 23.18
CA VAL A 189 9.69 -19.47 24.51
C VAL A 189 8.26 -19.16 24.89
N ASN A 190 7.89 -19.45 26.12
CA ASN A 190 6.58 -19.08 26.65
C ASN A 190 6.65 -17.65 27.22
N ILE A 191 5.89 -16.74 26.60
CA ILE A 191 5.78 -15.36 27.05
C ILE A 191 4.51 -15.24 27.92
N PRO A 192 4.62 -14.82 29.19
CA PRO A 192 3.47 -14.69 30.07
C PRO A 192 2.36 -13.85 29.41
N PHE A 193 1.12 -14.33 29.47
CA PHE A 193 -0.11 -13.73 28.90
C PHE A 193 -0.22 -13.75 27.36
N LEU A 194 0.87 -13.94 26.60
CA LEU A 194 0.87 -13.94 25.14
C LEU A 194 0.91 -15.35 24.53
N GLY A 195 1.51 -16.32 25.23
CA GLY A 195 1.60 -17.69 24.76
C GLY A 195 2.99 -18.10 24.29
N GLU A 196 3.07 -19.18 23.51
CA GLU A 196 4.33 -19.76 23.04
C GLU A 196 4.71 -19.22 21.66
N TYR A 197 5.93 -18.67 21.55
CA TYR A 197 6.47 -18.08 20.32
C TYR A 197 7.89 -18.53 20.06
N SER A 198 8.24 -18.65 18.76
CA SER A 198 9.63 -18.93 18.37
C SER A 198 10.57 -17.78 18.77
N TRP A 199 11.78 -18.11 19.20
CA TRP A 199 12.84 -17.14 19.46
C TRP A 199 13.12 -16.25 18.22
N ALA A 200 12.95 -16.78 17.00
CA ALA A 200 13.09 -16.00 15.78
C ALA A 200 12.10 -14.82 15.73
N VAL A 201 10.85 -15.02 16.18
CA VAL A 201 9.84 -13.97 16.30
C VAL A 201 10.22 -12.95 17.35
N VAL A 202 10.63 -13.40 18.54
CA VAL A 202 10.97 -12.49 19.67
C VAL A 202 12.17 -11.62 19.32
N ILE A 203 13.24 -12.20 18.80
CA ILE A 203 14.46 -11.47 18.44
C ILE A 203 14.17 -10.49 17.29
N SER A 204 13.46 -10.93 16.24
CA SER A 204 13.13 -10.07 15.12
C SER A 204 12.25 -8.90 15.53
N SER A 205 11.27 -9.10 16.42
CA SER A 205 10.41 -8.01 16.92
C SER A 205 11.20 -6.96 17.71
N LEU A 206 12.15 -7.41 18.53
CA LEU A 206 13.01 -6.50 19.31
C LEU A 206 13.93 -5.68 18.40
N ILE A 207 14.60 -6.32 17.45
CA ILE A 207 15.48 -5.65 16.48
C ILE A 207 14.66 -4.66 15.66
N LEU A 208 13.49 -5.06 15.17
CA LEU A 208 12.61 -4.22 14.37
C LEU A 208 12.17 -2.98 15.15
N ALA A 209 11.69 -3.15 16.38
CA ALA A 209 11.27 -2.05 17.24
C ALA A 209 12.43 -1.07 17.52
N ALA A 210 13.64 -1.57 17.76
CA ALA A 210 14.83 -0.74 17.95
C ALA A 210 15.20 0.05 16.69
N CYS A 211 15.17 -0.58 15.51
CA CYS A 211 15.45 0.08 14.23
C CYS A 211 14.39 1.15 13.90
N VAL A 212 13.12 0.83 14.11
CA VAL A 212 12.00 1.78 13.93
C VAL A 212 12.17 2.97 14.85
N ALA A 213 12.40 2.75 16.17
CA ALA A 213 12.61 3.81 17.13
C ALA A 213 13.79 4.73 16.74
N ALA A 214 14.92 4.16 16.31
CA ALA A 214 16.11 4.91 15.90
C ALA A 214 15.83 5.85 14.71
N ILE A 215 14.92 5.48 13.81
CA ILE A 215 14.58 6.29 12.63
C ILE A 215 13.50 7.31 12.97
N LEU A 216 12.43 6.92 13.65
CA LEU A 216 11.30 7.79 13.95
C LEU A 216 11.68 9.01 14.81
N ILE A 217 12.65 8.86 15.71
CA ILE A 217 13.18 9.98 16.51
C ILE A 217 13.74 11.09 15.61
N GLY A 218 14.21 10.76 14.40
CA GLY A 218 14.74 11.74 13.42
C GLY A 218 13.69 12.45 12.57
N GLY A 219 12.41 12.07 12.68
CA GLY A 219 11.29 12.69 11.98
C GLY A 219 11.29 12.50 10.46
N LEU A 220 10.44 13.27 9.74
CA LEU A 220 10.22 13.12 8.30
C LEU A 220 11.49 13.10 7.45
N LYS A 221 12.43 14.01 7.70
CA LYS A 221 13.67 14.09 6.89
C LYS A 221 14.47 12.79 6.94
N ARG A 222 14.53 12.15 8.12
CA ARG A 222 15.22 10.87 8.28
C ARG A 222 14.45 9.74 7.60
N ILE A 223 13.11 9.70 7.77
CA ILE A 223 12.24 8.74 7.08
C ILE A 223 12.42 8.87 5.56
N ALA A 224 12.34 10.07 5.02
CA ALA A 224 12.51 10.33 3.59
C ALA A 224 13.91 9.91 3.07
N THR A 225 14.97 10.21 3.82
CA THR A 225 16.35 9.80 3.46
C THR A 225 16.49 8.28 3.42
N VAL A 226 15.97 7.59 4.43
CA VAL A 226 15.98 6.12 4.48
C VAL A 226 15.15 5.53 3.33
N SER A 227 13.96 6.08 3.09
CA SER A 227 13.07 5.63 2.00
C SER A 227 13.69 5.80 0.61
N GLN A 228 14.38 6.92 0.35
CA GLN A 228 15.06 7.16 -0.94
C GLN A 228 16.15 6.13 -1.26
N ILE A 229 16.75 5.52 -0.26
CA ILE A 229 17.80 4.51 -0.42
C ILE A 229 17.18 3.11 -0.48
N ILE A 230 16.36 2.78 0.52
CA ILE A 230 15.85 1.41 0.69
C ILE A 230 14.81 1.07 -0.38
N VAL A 231 13.89 1.98 -0.71
CA VAL A 231 12.78 1.68 -1.63
C VAL A 231 13.26 1.30 -3.04
N PRO A 232 14.13 2.08 -3.72
CA PRO A 232 14.65 1.67 -5.02
C PRO A 232 15.47 0.37 -4.93
N PHE A 233 16.29 0.23 -3.88
CA PHE A 233 17.12 -0.95 -3.68
C PHE A 233 16.28 -2.22 -3.53
N MET A 234 15.29 -2.22 -2.64
CA MET A 234 14.43 -3.39 -2.42
C MET A 234 13.58 -3.73 -3.65
N ALA A 235 13.04 -2.70 -4.34
CA ALA A 235 12.23 -2.90 -5.53
C ALA A 235 13.06 -3.51 -6.67
N VAL A 236 14.29 -3.04 -6.89
CA VAL A 236 15.19 -3.56 -7.92
C VAL A 236 15.57 -5.03 -7.63
N ILE A 237 15.96 -5.36 -6.39
CA ILE A 237 16.28 -6.74 -6.02
C ILE A 237 15.07 -7.64 -6.27
N TYR A 238 13.90 -7.26 -5.76
CA TYR A 238 12.68 -8.06 -5.95
C TYR A 238 12.35 -8.26 -7.42
N LEU A 239 12.45 -7.20 -8.23
CA LEU A 239 12.20 -7.26 -9.67
C LEU A 239 13.22 -8.13 -10.40
N ILE A 240 14.50 -8.10 -10.05
CA ILE A 240 15.51 -8.96 -10.67
C ILE A 240 15.10 -10.44 -10.52
N PHE A 241 14.76 -10.88 -9.31
CA PHE A 241 14.40 -12.26 -9.05
C PHE A 241 13.03 -12.64 -9.65
N SER A 242 12.02 -11.79 -9.54
CA SER A 242 10.70 -12.08 -10.10
C SER A 242 10.67 -12.02 -11.63
N VAL A 243 11.38 -11.08 -12.25
CA VAL A 243 11.54 -11.04 -13.72
C VAL A 243 12.34 -12.24 -14.20
N ALA A 244 13.41 -12.62 -13.50
CA ALA A 244 14.17 -13.83 -13.85
C ALA A 244 13.27 -15.07 -13.82
N LEU A 245 12.43 -15.23 -12.77
CA LEU A 245 11.46 -16.32 -12.68
C LEU A 245 10.51 -16.33 -13.88
N VAL A 246 9.93 -15.18 -14.22
CA VAL A 246 8.98 -15.05 -15.33
C VAL A 246 9.66 -15.35 -16.67
N LEU A 247 10.88 -14.85 -16.89
CA LEU A 247 11.63 -15.09 -18.14
C LEU A 247 12.08 -16.55 -18.28
N LEU A 248 12.45 -17.21 -17.21
CA LEU A 248 12.80 -18.64 -17.23
C LEU A 248 11.61 -19.54 -17.53
N ASN A 249 10.39 -19.06 -17.27
CA ASN A 249 9.14 -19.75 -17.57
C ASN A 249 8.38 -19.08 -18.74
N ILE A 250 9.10 -18.49 -19.70
CA ILE A 250 8.52 -17.67 -20.77
C ILE A 250 7.54 -18.44 -21.67
N THR A 251 7.75 -19.74 -21.85
CA THR A 251 6.87 -20.62 -22.62
C THR A 251 5.49 -20.81 -21.99
N GLU A 252 5.40 -20.70 -20.66
CA GLU A 252 4.17 -20.88 -19.90
C GLU A 252 3.39 -19.56 -19.74
N ILE A 253 3.99 -18.41 -20.07
CA ILE A 253 3.33 -17.09 -19.94
C ILE A 253 1.99 -17.03 -20.68
N PRO A 254 1.85 -17.48 -21.95
CA PRO A 254 0.55 -17.44 -22.64
C PRO A 254 -0.52 -18.24 -21.90
N ALA A 255 -0.17 -19.42 -21.38
CA ALA A 255 -1.08 -20.26 -20.60
C ALA A 255 -1.48 -19.59 -19.26
N ALA A 256 -0.51 -18.97 -18.57
CA ALA A 256 -0.76 -18.22 -17.35
C ALA A 256 -1.69 -17.02 -17.58
N ILE A 257 -1.48 -16.24 -18.64
CA ILE A 257 -2.38 -15.12 -19.00
C ILE A 257 -3.79 -15.63 -19.28
N VAL A 258 -3.93 -16.70 -20.05
CA VAL A 258 -5.24 -17.32 -20.32
C VAL A 258 -5.90 -17.78 -19.01
N THR A 259 -5.13 -18.37 -18.09
CA THR A 259 -5.62 -18.80 -16.77
C THR A 259 -6.10 -17.61 -15.93
N VAL A 260 -5.35 -16.51 -15.92
CA VAL A 260 -5.74 -15.27 -15.21
C VAL A 260 -7.01 -14.66 -15.82
N VAL A 261 -7.09 -14.55 -17.15
CA VAL A 261 -8.27 -13.98 -17.83
C VAL A 261 -9.49 -14.89 -17.67
N LYS A 262 -9.34 -16.20 -17.89
CA LYS A 262 -10.46 -17.15 -17.65
C LYS A 262 -10.91 -17.14 -16.19
N GLY A 263 -9.98 -17.12 -15.24
CA GLY A 263 -10.27 -17.02 -13.82
C GLY A 263 -11.01 -15.74 -13.43
N ALA A 264 -10.82 -14.65 -14.17
CA ALA A 264 -11.52 -13.39 -13.90
C ALA A 264 -12.98 -13.39 -14.33
N PHE A 265 -13.34 -14.15 -15.38
CA PHE A 265 -14.69 -14.14 -15.98
C PHE A 265 -15.41 -15.50 -15.89
N ASN A 266 -14.68 -16.58 -15.68
CA ASN A 266 -15.22 -17.93 -15.47
C ASN A 266 -14.38 -18.69 -14.43
N PRO A 267 -14.44 -18.35 -13.15
CA PRO A 267 -13.60 -18.95 -12.11
C PRO A 267 -13.79 -20.47 -11.97
N SER A 268 -15.00 -20.97 -12.15
CA SER A 268 -15.32 -22.41 -12.05
C SER A 268 -14.57 -23.26 -13.08
N ALA A 269 -14.21 -22.70 -14.24
CA ALA A 269 -13.44 -23.39 -15.26
C ALA A 269 -11.96 -23.60 -14.89
N VAL A 270 -11.45 -22.87 -13.90
CA VAL A 270 -10.05 -22.90 -13.49
C VAL A 270 -9.85 -23.65 -12.16
N THR A 271 -10.81 -23.53 -11.24
CA THR A 271 -10.70 -24.06 -9.87
C THR A 271 -11.33 -25.42 -9.65
N GLY A 272 -11.93 -26.02 -10.70
CA GLY A 272 -12.43 -27.41 -10.63
C GLY A 272 -13.62 -27.65 -9.71
N GLY A 273 -14.40 -26.63 -9.37
CA GLY A 273 -15.71 -26.88 -8.76
C GLY A 273 -16.05 -26.22 -7.43
N VAL A 274 -15.20 -25.43 -6.82
CA VAL A 274 -15.55 -24.69 -5.60
C VAL A 274 -15.43 -23.19 -5.81
N VAL A 275 -16.59 -22.61 -6.12
CA VAL A 275 -17.05 -21.26 -5.73
C VAL A 275 -16.06 -20.10 -5.84
N GLY A 276 -15.48 -19.93 -7.00
CA GLY A 276 -15.05 -18.58 -7.35
C GLY A 276 -16.15 -17.89 -8.17
N THR A 277 -17.05 -17.13 -7.59
CA THR A 277 -17.87 -16.23 -8.41
C THR A 277 -16.98 -15.12 -8.96
N ILE A 278 -17.32 -14.56 -10.12
CA ILE A 278 -16.67 -13.35 -10.66
C ILE A 278 -16.56 -12.28 -9.57
N ILE A 279 -17.58 -12.18 -8.74
CA ILE A 279 -17.66 -11.24 -7.62
C ILE A 279 -16.55 -11.50 -6.60
N VAL A 280 -16.27 -12.75 -6.24
CA VAL A 280 -15.23 -13.09 -5.25
C VAL A 280 -13.84 -12.78 -5.82
N ALA A 281 -13.55 -13.17 -7.06
CA ALA A 281 -12.29 -12.86 -7.71
C ALA A 281 -12.07 -11.33 -7.81
N MET A 282 -13.09 -10.59 -8.20
CA MET A 282 -13.08 -9.14 -8.27
C MET A 282 -12.89 -8.52 -6.88
N GLN A 283 -13.65 -8.97 -5.89
CA GLN A 283 -13.59 -8.45 -4.52
C GLN A 283 -12.20 -8.66 -3.90
N LYS A 284 -11.66 -9.85 -3.99
CA LYS A 284 -10.33 -10.16 -3.45
C LYS A 284 -9.22 -9.44 -4.21
N GLY A 285 -9.30 -9.37 -5.54
CA GLY A 285 -8.33 -8.65 -6.37
C GLY A 285 -8.34 -7.15 -6.12
N VAL A 286 -9.53 -6.52 -6.12
CA VAL A 286 -9.67 -5.07 -5.88
C VAL A 286 -9.25 -4.70 -4.47
N ALA A 287 -9.74 -5.40 -3.45
CA ALA A 287 -9.42 -5.09 -2.05
C ALA A 287 -7.90 -5.19 -1.78
N ARG A 288 -7.25 -6.27 -2.24
CA ARG A 288 -5.80 -6.43 -2.05
C ARG A 288 -4.96 -5.51 -2.94
N GLY A 289 -5.46 -5.16 -4.13
CA GLY A 289 -4.85 -4.14 -4.99
C GLY A 289 -4.86 -2.76 -4.33
N ILE A 290 -5.99 -2.34 -3.79
CA ILE A 290 -6.12 -1.07 -3.07
C ILE A 290 -5.32 -1.08 -1.77
N PHE A 291 -5.31 -2.20 -1.04
CA PHE A 291 -4.48 -2.37 0.15
C PHE A 291 -2.99 -2.15 -0.17
N SER A 292 -2.52 -2.62 -1.34
CA SER A 292 -1.13 -2.46 -1.77
C SER A 292 -0.84 -1.03 -2.22
N ASN A 293 -1.57 -0.51 -3.22
CA ASN A 293 -1.24 0.78 -3.85
C ASN A 293 -1.87 2.01 -3.19
N GLU A 294 -2.80 1.82 -2.25
CA GLU A 294 -3.50 2.88 -1.50
C GLU A 294 -4.25 3.91 -2.37
N ALA A 295 -4.58 3.59 -3.62
CA ALA A 295 -5.33 4.53 -4.48
C ALA A 295 -6.78 4.66 -4.03
N GLY A 296 -7.18 5.86 -3.65
CA GLY A 296 -8.51 6.15 -3.10
C GLY A 296 -8.56 6.12 -1.57
N LEU A 297 -7.51 5.64 -0.89
CA LEU A 297 -7.41 5.69 0.58
C LEU A 297 -7.09 7.10 1.10
N GLY A 298 -6.38 7.93 0.30
CA GLY A 298 -6.00 9.29 0.71
C GLY A 298 -4.76 9.37 1.60
N SER A 299 -4.01 8.29 1.78
CA SER A 299 -2.78 8.26 2.58
C SER A 299 -1.59 8.92 1.87
N ALA A 300 -1.28 8.50 0.66
CA ALA A 300 -0.13 9.01 -0.10
C ALA A 300 -0.13 10.52 -0.38
N PRO A 301 -1.27 11.24 -0.54
CA PRO A 301 -1.28 12.68 -0.64
C PRO A 301 -0.66 13.39 0.58
N ILE A 302 -0.58 12.76 1.73
CA ILE A 302 0.07 13.32 2.91
C ILE A 302 1.59 13.49 2.66
N ALA A 303 2.25 12.50 2.04
CA ALA A 303 3.65 12.65 1.63
C ALA A 303 3.81 13.56 0.41
N ALA A 304 2.88 13.49 -0.55
CA ALA A 304 2.92 14.33 -1.75
C ALA A 304 2.87 15.82 -1.42
N ALA A 305 2.19 16.21 -0.34
CA ALA A 305 2.13 17.60 0.12
C ALA A 305 3.49 18.16 0.56
N ALA A 306 4.40 17.30 1.04
CA ALA A 306 5.75 17.71 1.45
C ALA A 306 6.71 17.90 0.27
N ALA A 307 6.31 17.56 -0.96
CA ALA A 307 7.14 17.70 -2.15
C ALA A 307 7.44 19.17 -2.49
N GLN A 308 8.72 19.47 -2.76
CA GLN A 308 9.15 20.77 -3.22
C GLN A 308 8.74 20.97 -4.68
N THR A 309 7.64 21.66 -4.89
CA THR A 309 7.10 21.99 -6.22
C THR A 309 6.10 23.14 -6.13
N LYS A 310 6.04 23.95 -7.19
CA LYS A 310 5.01 24.98 -7.38
C LYS A 310 3.79 24.45 -8.16
N GLU A 311 3.94 23.30 -8.82
CA GLU A 311 2.98 22.82 -9.81
C GLU A 311 2.19 21.59 -9.30
N PRO A 312 0.94 21.75 -8.86
CA PRO A 312 0.11 20.65 -8.37
C PRO A 312 -0.05 19.50 -9.38
N VAL A 313 -0.21 19.82 -10.67
CA VAL A 313 -0.38 18.81 -11.73
C VAL A 313 0.87 17.96 -11.90
N ARG A 314 2.05 18.54 -11.76
CA ARG A 314 3.31 17.83 -11.85
C ARG A 314 3.46 16.82 -10.71
N GLN A 315 3.17 17.23 -9.47
CA GLN A 315 3.19 16.29 -8.35
C GLN A 315 2.12 15.21 -8.48
N GLY A 316 0.95 15.55 -9.02
CA GLY A 316 -0.07 14.54 -9.36
C GLY A 316 0.46 13.47 -10.31
N LEU A 317 1.19 13.86 -11.37
CA LEU A 317 1.81 12.92 -12.31
C LEU A 317 2.88 12.05 -11.64
N VAL A 318 3.74 12.64 -10.80
CA VAL A 318 4.74 11.89 -10.02
C VAL A 318 4.03 10.90 -9.09
N SER A 319 3.01 11.31 -8.35
CA SER A 319 2.26 10.44 -7.44
C SER A 319 1.58 9.26 -8.16
N MET A 320 1.09 9.48 -9.38
CA MET A 320 0.48 8.44 -10.22
C MET A 320 1.46 7.29 -10.51
N THR A 321 2.76 7.56 -10.64
CA THR A 321 3.76 6.53 -10.90
C THR A 321 3.90 5.56 -9.75
N GLY A 322 3.54 5.95 -8.53
CA GLY A 322 3.51 5.08 -7.36
C GLY A 322 2.60 3.87 -7.58
N THR A 323 1.36 4.07 -7.98
CA THR A 323 0.42 2.97 -8.28
C THR A 323 0.89 2.11 -9.46
N PHE A 324 1.52 2.73 -10.47
CA PHE A 324 2.10 1.98 -11.58
C PHE A 324 3.21 1.04 -11.11
N ILE A 325 4.17 1.55 -10.36
CA ILE A 325 5.31 0.75 -9.86
C ILE A 325 4.82 -0.33 -8.88
N ASP A 326 4.00 0.05 -7.91
CA ASP A 326 3.51 -0.85 -6.87
C ASP A 326 2.72 -2.02 -7.43
N THR A 327 1.67 -1.75 -8.20
CA THR A 327 0.70 -2.79 -8.57
C THR A 327 0.88 -3.26 -10.01
N ILE A 328 0.98 -2.34 -10.99
CA ILE A 328 1.12 -2.76 -12.41
C ILE A 328 2.46 -3.48 -12.62
N VAL A 329 3.51 -3.10 -11.89
CA VAL A 329 4.82 -3.77 -12.01
C VAL A 329 4.97 -4.83 -10.91
N ILE A 330 5.12 -4.46 -9.65
CA ILE A 330 5.54 -5.39 -8.57
C ILE A 330 4.47 -6.44 -8.28
N CYS A 331 3.21 -6.06 -8.03
CA CYS A 331 2.16 -7.06 -7.74
C CYS A 331 1.89 -7.98 -8.94
N THR A 332 1.98 -7.45 -10.17
CA THR A 332 1.83 -8.28 -11.37
C THR A 332 2.94 -9.33 -11.47
N MET A 333 4.19 -8.96 -11.18
CA MET A 333 5.30 -9.92 -11.15
C MET A 333 5.11 -10.99 -10.08
N THR A 334 4.65 -10.61 -8.89
CA THR A 334 4.31 -11.56 -7.81
C THR A 334 3.20 -12.52 -8.25
N GLY A 335 2.10 -11.99 -8.75
CA GLY A 335 0.95 -12.80 -9.17
C GLY A 335 1.27 -13.74 -10.33
N LEU A 336 2.03 -13.27 -11.33
CA LEU A 336 2.51 -14.12 -12.41
C LEU A 336 3.43 -15.22 -11.91
N SER A 337 4.35 -14.93 -10.99
CA SER A 337 5.24 -15.93 -10.40
C SER A 337 4.44 -17.03 -9.70
N ILE A 338 3.38 -16.67 -8.96
CA ILE A 338 2.50 -17.61 -8.26
C ILE A 338 1.70 -18.46 -9.26
N VAL A 339 1.18 -17.85 -10.34
CA VAL A 339 0.38 -18.57 -11.34
C VAL A 339 1.25 -19.49 -12.19
N LEU A 340 2.41 -19.04 -12.66
CA LEU A 340 3.35 -19.81 -13.49
C LEU A 340 3.86 -21.07 -12.78
N THR A 341 4.08 -21.00 -11.47
CA THR A 341 4.59 -22.11 -10.67
C THR A 341 3.50 -23.02 -10.10
N GLY A 342 2.22 -22.64 -10.26
CA GLY A 342 1.10 -23.38 -9.66
C GLY A 342 1.04 -23.29 -8.13
N ALA A 343 1.80 -22.40 -7.50
CA ALA A 343 1.90 -22.29 -6.05
C ALA A 343 0.54 -22.04 -5.36
N TRP A 344 -0.40 -21.41 -6.04
CA TRP A 344 -1.74 -21.13 -5.54
C TRP A 344 -2.63 -22.38 -5.38
N GLN A 345 -2.24 -23.52 -5.99
CA GLN A 345 -2.96 -24.80 -5.92
C GLN A 345 -2.41 -25.74 -4.83
N VAL A 346 -1.27 -25.38 -4.22
CA VAL A 346 -0.63 -26.23 -3.22
C VAL A 346 -1.37 -26.10 -1.89
N GLU A 347 -1.99 -27.18 -1.46
CA GLU A 347 -2.74 -27.24 -0.20
C GLU A 347 -1.84 -26.96 1.02
N GLY A 348 -2.39 -26.23 1.98
CA GLY A 348 -1.70 -25.93 3.25
C GLY A 348 -0.70 -24.78 3.19
N LEU A 349 -0.48 -24.15 2.03
CA LEU A 349 0.33 -22.94 1.94
C LEU A 349 -0.53 -21.69 2.15
N GLU A 350 -0.08 -20.77 3.00
CA GLU A 350 -0.75 -19.51 3.27
C GLU A 350 0.21 -18.32 3.25
N GLY A 351 -0.30 -17.18 2.81
CA GLY A 351 0.40 -15.90 2.87
C GLY A 351 1.78 -15.94 2.20
N VAL A 352 2.85 -15.69 2.96
CA VAL A 352 4.22 -15.65 2.45
C VAL A 352 4.70 -16.99 1.93
N GLN A 353 4.19 -18.10 2.45
CA GLN A 353 4.60 -19.46 2.04
C GLN A 353 4.32 -19.73 0.57
N VAL A 354 3.19 -19.21 0.04
CA VAL A 354 2.81 -19.34 -1.37
C VAL A 354 3.85 -18.69 -2.27
N THR A 355 4.25 -17.45 -1.97
CA THR A 355 5.26 -16.74 -2.77
C THR A 355 6.64 -17.36 -2.58
N THR A 356 6.96 -17.84 -1.37
CA THR A 356 8.22 -18.57 -1.12
C THR A 356 8.30 -19.85 -1.96
N TYR A 357 7.23 -20.62 -2.00
CA TYR A 357 7.12 -21.79 -2.86
C TYR A 357 7.33 -21.44 -4.33
N ALA A 358 6.68 -20.36 -4.82
CA ALA A 358 6.84 -19.92 -6.19
C ALA A 358 8.31 -19.60 -6.53
N PHE A 359 9.02 -18.89 -5.67
CA PHE A 359 10.44 -18.56 -5.88
C PHE A 359 11.35 -19.77 -5.78
N GLN A 360 11.06 -20.70 -4.87
CA GLN A 360 11.86 -21.92 -4.70
C GLN A 360 11.76 -22.89 -5.88
N HIS A 361 10.58 -22.94 -6.52
CA HIS A 361 10.33 -23.88 -7.62
C HIS A 361 10.45 -23.24 -9.00
N GLY A 362 10.33 -21.91 -9.09
CA GLY A 362 10.40 -21.17 -10.36
C GLY A 362 11.80 -20.71 -10.76
N LEU A 363 12.78 -20.74 -9.83
CA LEU A 363 14.15 -20.29 -10.06
C LEU A 363 15.14 -21.47 -10.02
N PRO A 364 16.15 -21.55 -10.92
CA PRO A 364 17.15 -22.61 -10.97
C PRO A 364 18.30 -22.36 -9.97
N ILE A 365 17.96 -21.96 -8.74
CA ILE A 365 18.91 -21.74 -7.65
C ILE A 365 18.45 -22.52 -6.41
N PRO A 366 19.37 -22.83 -5.47
CA PRO A 366 18.98 -23.54 -4.26
C PRO A 366 17.81 -22.90 -3.56
N GLY A 367 16.77 -23.68 -3.21
CA GLY A 367 15.54 -23.18 -2.62
C GLY A 367 15.74 -22.36 -1.34
N GLN A 368 16.78 -22.65 -0.55
CA GLN A 368 17.14 -21.83 0.62
C GLN A 368 17.59 -20.42 0.24
N ILE A 369 18.30 -20.25 -0.89
CA ILE A 369 18.71 -18.92 -1.37
C ILE A 369 17.50 -18.14 -1.86
N SER A 370 16.59 -18.78 -2.60
CA SER A 370 15.33 -18.15 -3.04
C SER A 370 14.49 -17.70 -1.85
N ALA A 371 14.34 -18.56 -0.85
CA ALA A 371 13.60 -18.23 0.38
C ALA A 371 14.27 -17.09 1.17
N PHE A 372 15.60 -17.08 1.27
CA PHE A 372 16.34 -16.01 1.94
C PHE A 372 16.15 -14.67 1.23
N VAL A 373 16.29 -14.62 -0.08
CA VAL A 373 16.09 -13.41 -0.87
C VAL A 373 14.67 -12.86 -0.68
N LEU A 374 13.66 -13.73 -0.76
CA LEU A 374 12.27 -13.30 -0.57
C LEU A 374 12.02 -12.79 0.85
N MET A 375 12.57 -13.48 1.87
CA MET A 375 12.48 -13.03 3.26
C MET A 375 13.09 -11.64 3.43
N ILE A 376 14.29 -11.40 2.91
CA ILE A 376 14.95 -10.09 2.98
C ILE A 376 14.15 -9.01 2.25
N CYS A 377 13.63 -9.31 1.04
CA CYS A 377 12.76 -8.37 0.33
C CYS A 377 11.52 -8.02 1.16
N LEU A 378 10.86 -9.01 1.75
CA LEU A 378 9.67 -8.76 2.57
C LEU A 378 9.99 -7.97 3.83
N VAL A 379 11.12 -8.24 4.48
CA VAL A 379 11.58 -7.47 5.64
C VAL A 379 11.77 -6.00 5.27
N PHE A 380 12.47 -5.70 4.17
CA PHE A 380 12.65 -4.31 3.72
C PHE A 380 11.34 -3.65 3.31
N PHE A 381 10.49 -4.35 2.54
CA PHE A 381 9.18 -3.86 2.12
C PHE A 381 8.33 -3.46 3.34
N ALA A 382 8.15 -4.38 4.26
CA ALA A 382 7.33 -4.15 5.44
C ALA A 382 7.96 -3.13 6.40
N PHE A 383 9.28 -3.13 6.56
CA PHE A 383 9.98 -2.15 7.38
C PHE A 383 9.78 -0.71 6.89
N THR A 384 9.92 -0.48 5.59
CA THR A 384 9.69 0.85 5.03
C THR A 384 8.24 1.28 5.14
N THR A 385 7.29 0.34 5.05
CA THR A 385 5.86 0.63 5.24
C THR A 385 5.56 1.09 6.66
N ILE A 386 6.18 0.48 7.66
CA ILE A 386 6.05 0.95 9.06
C ILE A 386 6.51 2.42 9.19
N LEU A 387 7.62 2.79 8.57
CA LEU A 387 8.14 4.16 8.61
C LEU A 387 7.23 5.16 7.88
N GLY A 388 6.76 4.80 6.69
CA GLY A 388 5.88 5.65 5.89
C GLY A 388 4.53 5.91 6.57
N TRP A 389 3.95 4.89 7.19
CA TRP A 389 2.68 5.01 7.89
C TRP A 389 2.77 5.73 9.23
N ASP A 390 3.90 5.66 9.93
CA ASP A 390 4.13 6.53 11.09
C ASP A 390 4.02 8.00 10.69
N TYR A 391 4.70 8.40 9.62
CA TYR A 391 4.60 9.75 9.09
C TYR A 391 3.16 10.15 8.75
N TYR A 392 2.40 9.29 8.06
CA TYR A 392 1.02 9.59 7.69
C TYR A 392 0.12 9.77 8.92
N SER A 393 0.21 8.86 9.86
CA SER A 393 -0.62 8.87 11.06
C SER A 393 -0.26 10.00 12.01
N GLU A 394 1.04 10.35 12.14
CA GLU A 394 1.46 11.55 12.89
C GLU A 394 0.88 12.83 12.26
N ARG A 395 0.86 12.97 10.92
CA ARG A 395 0.23 14.12 10.26
C ARG A 395 -1.28 14.17 10.48
N CYS A 396 -1.96 13.02 10.48
CA CYS A 396 -3.37 12.93 10.84
C CYS A 396 -3.62 13.37 12.29
N LEU A 397 -2.79 12.92 13.23
CA LEU A 397 -2.88 13.29 14.63
C LEU A 397 -2.57 14.78 14.85
N GLU A 398 -1.59 15.31 14.15
CA GLU A 398 -1.24 16.73 14.19
C GLU A 398 -2.44 17.61 13.77
N TYR A 399 -3.14 17.24 12.71
CA TYR A 399 -4.36 17.91 12.29
C TYR A 399 -5.46 17.85 13.37
N LEU A 400 -5.67 16.68 13.99
CA LEU A 400 -6.69 16.51 15.06
C LEU A 400 -6.39 17.31 16.31
N THR A 401 -5.12 17.44 16.67
CA THR A 401 -4.65 18.03 17.92
C THR A 401 -4.11 19.46 17.77
N ASN A 402 -4.24 20.04 16.55
CA ASN A 402 -3.67 21.35 16.22
C ASN A 402 -2.17 21.46 16.57
N GLY A 403 -1.40 20.42 16.30
CA GLY A 403 0.05 20.40 16.50
C GLY A 403 0.52 20.23 17.96
N HIS A 404 -0.31 19.64 18.84
CA HIS A 404 0.08 19.48 20.24
C HIS A 404 1.25 18.49 20.40
N LYS A 405 2.46 19.00 20.61
CA LYS A 405 3.74 18.24 20.60
C LYS A 405 3.79 17.05 21.57
N LYS A 406 3.22 17.19 22.78
CA LYS A 406 3.19 16.08 23.76
C LYS A 406 2.36 14.91 23.27
N THR A 407 1.20 15.18 22.67
CA THR A 407 0.31 14.13 22.12
C THR A 407 0.99 13.39 20.98
N ILE A 408 1.67 14.10 20.08
CA ILE A 408 2.42 13.50 18.97
C ILE A 408 3.56 12.62 19.50
N LEU A 409 4.31 13.10 20.50
CA LEU A 409 5.38 12.30 21.12
C LEU A 409 4.84 11.04 21.83
N THR A 410 3.72 11.15 22.55
CA THR A 410 3.07 10.00 23.18
C THR A 410 2.62 8.98 22.11
N TYR A 411 2.04 9.45 21.01
CA TYR A 411 1.62 8.59 19.91
C TYR A 411 2.81 7.84 19.30
N ARG A 412 3.94 8.50 19.07
CA ARG A 412 5.15 7.87 18.54
C ARG A 412 5.65 6.72 19.42
N TRP A 413 5.62 6.89 20.75
CA TRP A 413 5.96 5.80 21.66
C TRP A 413 4.93 4.67 21.65
N LEU A 414 3.64 4.97 21.54
CA LEU A 414 2.59 3.96 21.38
C LEU A 414 2.75 3.21 20.05
N TYR A 415 3.16 3.90 18.98
CA TYR A 415 3.43 3.29 17.69
C TYR A 415 4.61 2.31 17.77
N ILE A 416 5.73 2.69 18.40
CA ILE A 416 6.87 1.80 18.63
C ILE A 416 6.47 0.59 19.47
N LEU A 417 5.64 0.79 20.48
CA LEU A 417 5.11 -0.30 21.29
C LEU A 417 4.21 -1.22 20.48
N ALA A 418 3.37 -0.69 19.60
CA ALA A 418 2.53 -1.48 18.68
C ALA A 418 3.39 -2.31 17.70
N VAL A 419 4.49 -1.77 17.20
CA VAL A 419 5.47 -2.50 16.39
C VAL A 419 6.06 -3.68 17.15
N PHE A 420 6.35 -3.51 18.45
CA PHE A 420 6.88 -4.60 19.28
C PHE A 420 5.83 -5.69 19.59
N ILE A 421 4.56 -5.29 19.80
CA ILE A 421 3.47 -6.21 20.16
C ILE A 421 2.88 -6.93 18.94
N GLY A 422 2.92 -6.29 17.76
CA GLY A 422 2.28 -6.79 16.53
C GLY A 422 2.55 -8.25 16.17
N PRO A 423 3.79 -8.79 16.33
CA PRO A 423 4.09 -10.19 16.05
C PRO A 423 3.32 -11.21 16.88
N TYR A 424 2.84 -10.78 18.02
CA TYR A 424 2.12 -11.65 18.98
C TYR A 424 0.59 -11.61 18.79
N MET A 425 0.12 -10.89 17.77
CA MET A 425 -1.31 -10.87 17.38
C MET A 425 -1.60 -12.03 16.42
N THR A 426 -2.86 -12.50 16.40
CA THR A 426 -3.28 -13.53 15.43
C THR A 426 -3.34 -12.94 14.02
N VAL A 427 -2.86 -13.69 13.01
CA VAL A 427 -2.76 -13.20 11.62
C VAL A 427 -4.12 -12.73 11.08
N SER A 428 -5.18 -13.49 11.28
CA SER A 428 -6.51 -13.15 10.77
C SER A 428 -7.05 -11.84 11.38
N ALA A 429 -6.98 -11.69 12.69
CA ALA A 429 -7.43 -10.48 13.37
C ALA A 429 -6.66 -9.22 12.92
N VAL A 430 -5.34 -9.35 12.73
CA VAL A 430 -4.48 -8.27 12.26
C VAL A 430 -4.89 -7.76 10.88
N TRP A 431 -5.10 -8.67 9.93
CA TRP A 431 -5.50 -8.30 8.58
C TRP A 431 -6.92 -7.73 8.52
N THR A 432 -7.84 -8.29 9.31
CA THR A 432 -9.24 -7.83 9.36
C THR A 432 -9.33 -6.41 9.96
N ILE A 433 -8.59 -6.12 11.03
CA ILE A 433 -8.55 -4.77 11.61
C ILE A 433 -7.93 -3.76 10.63
N ALA A 434 -6.84 -4.15 9.95
CA ALA A 434 -6.21 -3.33 8.93
C ALA A 434 -7.18 -2.99 7.78
N ASP A 435 -7.89 -3.98 7.29
CA ASP A 435 -8.87 -3.83 6.20
C ASP A 435 -10.01 -2.90 6.61
N ILE A 436 -10.61 -3.09 7.80
CA ILE A 436 -11.72 -2.26 8.29
C ILE A 436 -11.32 -0.77 8.33
N PHE A 437 -10.21 -0.43 8.97
CA PHE A 437 -9.80 0.97 9.07
C PHE A 437 -9.42 1.59 7.74
N ASN A 438 -8.77 0.83 6.85
CA ASN A 438 -8.48 1.27 5.49
C ASN A 438 -9.78 1.60 4.71
N GLY A 439 -10.75 0.71 4.75
CA GLY A 439 -12.02 0.94 4.07
C GLY A 439 -12.77 2.16 4.59
N LEU A 440 -12.82 2.33 5.91
CA LEU A 440 -13.47 3.49 6.53
C LEU A 440 -12.74 4.80 6.21
N MET A 441 -11.41 4.79 6.08
CA MET A 441 -10.62 5.96 5.68
C MET A 441 -10.86 6.34 4.22
N ALA A 442 -11.11 5.38 3.35
CA ALA A 442 -11.35 5.63 1.93
C ALA A 442 -12.62 6.46 1.66
N ILE A 443 -13.68 6.26 2.45
CA ILE A 443 -14.99 6.89 2.23
C ILE A 443 -14.89 8.43 2.21
N PRO A 444 -14.36 9.12 3.25
CA PRO A 444 -14.19 10.57 3.25
C PRO A 444 -13.36 11.08 2.07
N ASN A 445 -12.29 10.36 1.74
CA ASN A 445 -11.42 10.73 0.64
C ASN A 445 -12.12 10.65 -0.71
N MET A 446 -12.85 9.56 -0.99
CA MET A 446 -13.59 9.41 -2.24
C MET A 446 -14.69 10.47 -2.38
N ILE A 447 -15.40 10.82 -1.32
CA ILE A 447 -16.36 11.93 -1.32
C ILE A 447 -15.69 13.23 -1.75
N ALA A 448 -14.50 13.52 -1.22
CA ALA A 448 -13.74 14.73 -1.59
C ALA A 448 -13.28 14.71 -3.05
N LEU A 449 -12.79 13.57 -3.54
CA LEU A 449 -12.37 13.44 -4.95
C LEU A 449 -13.54 13.66 -5.92
N PHE A 450 -14.73 13.15 -5.61
CA PHE A 450 -15.93 13.41 -6.40
C PHE A 450 -16.29 14.91 -6.38
N ALA A 451 -16.35 15.51 -5.20
CA ALA A 451 -16.71 16.91 -5.03
C ALA A 451 -15.72 17.85 -5.74
N LEU A 452 -14.43 17.55 -5.64
CA LEU A 452 -13.35 18.37 -6.21
C LEU A 452 -12.95 17.97 -7.64
N SER A 453 -13.63 17.00 -8.26
CA SER A 453 -13.28 16.49 -9.59
C SER A 453 -13.31 17.61 -10.66
N GLY A 454 -14.14 18.62 -10.51
CA GLY A 454 -14.15 19.81 -11.38
C GLY A 454 -12.88 20.65 -11.25
N VAL A 455 -12.37 20.81 -10.03
CA VAL A 455 -11.10 21.52 -9.76
C VAL A 455 -9.94 20.78 -10.39
N ILE A 456 -9.87 19.46 -10.19
CA ILE A 456 -8.81 18.59 -10.75
C ILE A 456 -8.74 18.75 -12.27
N VAL A 457 -9.88 18.67 -12.96
CA VAL A 457 -9.95 18.81 -14.42
C VAL A 457 -9.54 20.21 -14.88
N LYS A 458 -9.98 21.26 -14.17
CA LYS A 458 -9.62 22.65 -14.50
C LYS A 458 -8.11 22.86 -14.38
N GLU A 459 -7.51 22.52 -13.27
CA GLU A 459 -6.07 22.66 -13.03
C GLU A 459 -5.26 21.92 -14.10
N THR A 460 -5.66 20.68 -14.39
CA THR A 460 -4.99 19.84 -15.39
C THR A 460 -5.04 20.47 -16.78
N LYS A 461 -6.21 21.00 -17.19
CA LYS A 461 -6.36 21.67 -18.49
C LYS A 461 -5.53 22.95 -18.58
N VAL A 462 -5.55 23.80 -17.55
CA VAL A 462 -4.77 25.05 -17.51
C VAL A 462 -3.28 24.74 -17.62
N PHE A 463 -2.78 23.80 -16.85
CA PHE A 463 -1.38 23.39 -16.86
C PHE A 463 -0.90 22.93 -18.25
N PHE A 464 -1.61 21.99 -18.89
CA PHE A 464 -1.22 21.48 -20.19
C PHE A 464 -1.45 22.49 -21.33
N ALA A 465 -2.35 23.45 -21.18
CA ALA A 465 -2.46 24.56 -22.14
C ALA A 465 -1.24 25.48 -22.06
N ALA A 466 -0.78 25.82 -20.85
CA ALA A 466 0.42 26.63 -20.65
C ALA A 466 1.70 25.92 -21.13
N GLU A 467 1.83 24.60 -20.95
CA GLU A 467 2.98 23.84 -21.47
C GLU A 467 3.04 23.83 -23.01
N LYS A 468 1.91 23.76 -23.70
CA LYS A 468 1.88 23.81 -25.16
C LYS A 468 2.39 25.14 -25.73
N HIS A 469 2.30 26.24 -24.98
CA HIS A 469 2.82 27.53 -25.38
C HIS A 469 4.32 27.70 -25.11
N LYS A 470 4.93 26.81 -24.33
CA LYS A 470 6.38 26.84 -24.01
C LYS A 470 7.23 25.93 -24.92
N MET A 471 6.58 25.06 -25.71
CA MET A 471 7.20 24.21 -26.76
C MET A 471 7.00 24.83 -28.13
#